data_96845a063794f8d87add11f15af54b0c
#
_entry.id   96845a063794f8d87add11f15af54b0c
#
_cell.length_a   1.000
_cell.length_b   1.000
_cell.length_c   1.000
_cell.angle_alpha   90.00
_cell.angle_beta   90.00
_cell.angle_gamma   90.00
#
_symmetry.space_group_name_H-M   'P 1'
#
loop_
_entity.id
_entity.type
_entity.pdbx_description
1 polymer ?
#
loop_
_entity_poly.entity_id
_entity_poly.type
_entity_poly.pdbx_seq_one_letter_code
_entity_poly.pdbx_strand_id
1 'polypeptide(L)'
;MIGLGLLIRRELGLALRGGTDAVMAVVFFVLAAVLFPFGVGTDPAMLPRIGGGIIWVVALLAAMLSLERMFASDHEDGSLDLLYLSPVGLGTLALAKAVAHWLTTGVLLLIAAPILALLYNVPANAFGALVASMLLGTPILSLVGGIGAALTLGARRGGVLLALLILPLYIPVLIFGAGAIDGAIAGRPIAPQLMVLGGFLLAALALAPWATAAALRQ
;
A
#
# COMPACT_ATOMS: atom_id res chain seq x y z
N MET A 1 17.38 -18.97 -0.65
CA MET A 1 16.20 -18.78 0.22
C MET A 1 16.54 -18.26 1.62
N ILE A 2 17.69 -18.59 2.19
CA ILE A 2 18.15 -18.10 3.53
C ILE A 2 18.28 -16.56 3.54
N GLY A 3 18.72 -15.96 2.43
CA GLY A 3 18.93 -14.51 2.35
C GLY A 3 17.66 -13.65 2.41
N LEU A 4 16.53 -14.06 1.77
CA LEU A 4 15.29 -13.28 1.77
C LEU A 4 14.68 -13.18 3.18
N GLY A 5 14.60 -14.29 3.91
CA GLY A 5 14.04 -14.29 5.28
C GLY A 5 14.85 -13.44 6.26
N LEU A 6 16.20 -13.47 6.15
CA LEU A 6 17.08 -12.62 6.95
C LEU A 6 16.92 -11.14 6.62
N LEU A 7 16.77 -10.80 5.32
CA LEU A 7 16.50 -9.43 4.89
C LEU A 7 15.14 -8.93 5.41
N ILE A 8 14.07 -9.71 5.25
CA ILE A 8 12.75 -9.34 5.79
C ILE A 8 12.83 -9.10 7.30
N ARG A 9 13.52 -9.98 8.05
CA ARG A 9 13.69 -9.82 9.49
C ARG A 9 14.49 -8.55 9.85
N ARG A 10 15.53 -8.22 9.07
CA ARG A 10 16.29 -6.97 9.22
C ARG A 10 15.37 -5.78 9.00
N GLU A 11 14.67 -5.74 7.86
CA GLU A 11 13.78 -4.63 7.48
C GLU A 11 12.65 -4.44 8.51
N LEU A 12 12.02 -5.52 8.97
CA LEU A 12 11.01 -5.45 10.03
C LEU A 12 11.61 -4.92 11.33
N GLY A 13 12.81 -5.37 11.70
CA GLY A 13 13.51 -4.88 12.89
C GLY A 13 13.82 -3.38 12.81
N LEU A 14 14.21 -2.86 11.64
CA LEU A 14 14.44 -1.44 11.40
C LEU A 14 13.12 -0.66 11.43
N ALA A 15 12.09 -1.14 10.74
CA ALA A 15 10.77 -0.51 10.70
C ALA A 15 10.12 -0.42 12.09
N LEU A 16 10.26 -1.45 12.92
CA LEU A 16 9.74 -1.45 14.29
C LEU A 16 10.51 -0.51 15.23
N ARG A 17 11.81 -0.33 15.00
CA ARG A 17 12.64 0.62 15.78
C ARG A 17 12.46 2.06 15.35
N GLY A 18 12.24 2.30 14.04
CA GLY A 18 11.96 3.59 13.46
C GLY A 18 10.47 3.92 13.35
N GLY A 19 9.58 3.16 13.94
CA GLY A 19 8.13 2.98 13.73
C GLY A 19 7.22 4.20 13.54
N THR A 20 7.78 5.41 13.53
CA THR A 20 7.04 6.66 13.33
C THR A 20 6.33 6.70 11.98
N ASP A 21 6.94 6.23 10.90
CA ASP A 21 6.40 6.39 9.54
C ASP A 21 5.16 5.51 9.31
N ALA A 22 5.18 4.25 9.76
CA ALA A 22 4.03 3.36 9.69
C ALA A 22 2.87 3.86 10.58
N VAL A 23 3.19 4.34 11.79
CA VAL A 23 2.20 4.92 12.70
C VAL A 23 1.59 6.18 12.08
N MET A 24 2.41 7.07 11.50
CA MET A 24 1.92 8.29 10.84
C MET A 24 1.00 7.98 9.65
N ALA A 25 1.32 6.95 8.86
CA ALA A 25 0.46 6.50 7.76
C ALA A 25 -0.91 6.01 8.29
N VAL A 26 -0.92 5.22 9.36
CA VAL A 26 -2.18 4.73 9.96
C VAL A 26 -2.97 5.88 10.62
N VAL A 27 -2.31 6.76 11.34
CA VAL A 27 -2.94 7.96 11.93
C VAL A 27 -3.55 8.83 10.83
N PHE A 28 -2.81 9.07 9.74
CA PHE A 28 -3.33 9.80 8.58
C PHE A 28 -4.55 9.09 7.98
N PHE A 29 -4.48 7.76 7.80
CA PHE A 29 -5.59 6.96 7.28
C PHE A 29 -6.85 7.12 8.13
N VAL A 30 -6.73 6.95 9.44
CA VAL A 30 -7.86 7.06 10.36
C VAL A 30 -8.39 8.49 10.41
N LEU A 31 -7.52 9.49 10.58
CA LEU A 31 -7.95 10.89 10.67
C LEU A 31 -8.62 11.37 9.38
N ALA A 32 -8.00 11.10 8.22
CA ALA A 32 -8.59 11.51 6.95
C ALA A 32 -9.94 10.83 6.72
N ALA A 33 -10.05 9.51 6.94
CA ALA A 33 -11.31 8.81 6.78
C ALA A 33 -12.40 9.30 7.77
N VAL A 34 -12.04 9.64 9.00
CA VAL A 34 -13.00 10.20 9.98
C VAL A 34 -13.46 11.61 9.60
N LEU A 35 -12.60 12.41 8.99
CA LEU A 35 -12.96 13.78 8.59
C LEU A 35 -13.92 13.85 7.40
N PHE A 36 -13.91 12.86 6.50
CA PHE A 36 -14.78 12.88 5.31
C PHE A 36 -16.28 12.99 5.65
N PRO A 37 -16.88 12.21 6.58
CA PRO A 37 -18.27 12.35 6.95
C PRO A 37 -18.64 13.76 7.45
N PHE A 38 -17.73 14.45 8.12
CA PHE A 38 -17.97 15.83 8.57
C PHE A 38 -18.00 16.83 7.42
N GLY A 39 -17.24 16.58 6.35
CA GLY A 39 -17.22 17.44 5.16
C GLY A 39 -18.37 17.18 4.18
N VAL A 40 -18.78 15.93 4.03
CA VAL A 40 -19.81 15.52 3.04
C VAL A 40 -21.21 15.49 3.67
N GLY A 41 -21.30 15.39 4.98
CA GLY A 41 -22.55 15.21 5.73
C GLY A 41 -22.75 13.76 6.19
N THR A 42 -23.55 13.60 7.23
CA THR A 42 -23.79 12.30 7.88
C THR A 42 -25.06 11.60 7.39
N ASP A 43 -25.46 11.81 6.12
CA ASP A 43 -26.64 11.15 5.55
C ASP A 43 -26.47 9.62 5.55
N PRO A 44 -27.32 8.88 6.28
CA PRO A 44 -27.21 7.43 6.40
C PRO A 44 -27.40 6.69 5.06
N ALA A 45 -28.05 7.31 4.08
CA ALA A 45 -28.23 6.72 2.76
C ALA A 45 -26.99 6.92 1.84
N MET A 46 -26.23 7.98 2.07
CA MET A 46 -25.06 8.35 1.29
C MET A 46 -23.77 7.67 1.78
N LEU A 47 -23.54 7.66 3.09
CA LEU A 47 -22.32 7.17 3.71
C LEU A 47 -21.93 5.75 3.27
N PRO A 48 -22.84 4.75 3.24
CA PRO A 48 -22.47 3.40 2.80
C PRO A 48 -22.01 3.35 1.33
N ARG A 49 -22.59 4.21 0.47
CA ARG A 49 -22.26 4.24 -0.96
C ARG A 49 -20.88 4.79 -1.26
N ILE A 50 -20.42 5.77 -0.48
CA ILE A 50 -19.11 6.41 -0.70
C ILE A 50 -18.02 5.80 0.18
N GLY A 51 -18.38 5.11 1.26
CA GLY A 51 -17.44 4.63 2.28
C GLY A 51 -16.36 3.72 1.72
N GLY A 52 -16.72 2.77 0.87
CA GLY A 52 -15.76 1.87 0.22
C GLY A 52 -14.71 2.61 -0.60
N GLY A 53 -15.16 3.58 -1.40
CA GLY A 53 -14.27 4.42 -2.21
C GLY A 53 -13.36 5.30 -1.35
N ILE A 54 -13.90 5.93 -0.31
CA ILE A 54 -13.11 6.79 0.60
C ILE A 54 -12.05 5.97 1.33
N ILE A 55 -12.42 4.81 1.90
CA ILE A 55 -11.47 3.92 2.57
C ILE A 55 -10.31 3.56 1.63
N TRP A 56 -10.60 3.21 0.38
CA TRP A 56 -9.57 2.87 -0.60
C TRP A 56 -8.69 4.06 -0.99
N VAL A 57 -9.28 5.24 -1.28
CA VAL A 57 -8.53 6.45 -1.62
C VAL A 57 -7.60 6.84 -0.48
N VAL A 58 -8.10 6.87 0.74
CA VAL A 58 -7.31 7.28 1.91
C VAL A 58 -6.25 6.22 2.24
N ALA A 59 -6.54 4.91 2.09
CA ALA A 59 -5.56 3.85 2.26
C ALA A 59 -4.40 3.97 1.25
N LEU A 60 -4.71 4.29 -0.01
CA LEU A 60 -3.73 4.54 -1.05
C LEU A 60 -2.82 5.73 -0.69
N LEU A 61 -3.41 6.85 -0.29
CA LEU A 61 -2.66 8.04 0.11
C LEU A 61 -1.81 7.78 1.37
N ALA A 62 -2.35 7.04 2.34
CA ALA A 62 -1.62 6.64 3.53
C ALA A 62 -0.42 5.73 3.21
N ALA A 63 -0.62 4.74 2.33
CA ALA A 63 0.48 3.89 1.88
C ALA A 63 1.58 4.71 1.19
N MET A 64 1.23 5.70 0.37
CA MET A 64 2.20 6.56 -0.30
C MET A 64 3.05 7.38 0.67
N LEU A 65 2.47 7.82 1.79
CA LEU A 65 3.18 8.61 2.79
C LEU A 65 4.38 7.85 3.40
N SER A 66 4.25 6.53 3.60
CA SER A 66 5.33 5.70 4.15
C SER A 66 6.30 5.19 3.08
N LEU A 67 5.90 5.17 1.80
CA LEU A 67 6.75 4.70 0.70
C LEU A 67 7.96 5.59 0.44
N GLU A 68 7.83 6.90 0.65
CA GLU A 68 8.92 7.86 0.43
C GLU A 68 10.19 7.47 1.21
N ARG A 69 10.01 6.89 2.40
CA ARG A 69 11.11 6.46 3.26
C ARG A 69 11.62 5.05 3.03
N MET A 70 11.01 4.28 2.13
CA MET A 70 11.35 2.87 1.91
C MET A 70 12.83 2.62 1.61
N PHE A 71 13.46 3.50 0.84
CA PHE A 71 14.88 3.43 0.49
C PHE A 71 15.69 4.62 1.01
N ALA A 72 15.03 5.73 1.38
CA ALA A 72 15.69 6.98 1.76
C ALA A 72 16.59 6.80 2.99
N SER A 73 16.14 6.07 4.01
CA SER A 73 16.94 5.82 5.21
C SER A 73 18.23 5.07 4.92
N ASP A 74 18.17 3.99 4.12
CA ASP A 74 19.36 3.23 3.74
C ASP A 74 20.31 4.03 2.81
N HIS A 75 19.77 4.99 2.05
CA HIS A 75 20.56 5.89 1.22
C HIS A 75 21.27 6.94 2.07
N GLU A 76 20.57 7.54 3.03
CA GLU A 76 21.09 8.58 3.91
C GLU A 76 22.20 8.08 4.83
N ASP A 77 22.10 6.85 5.32
CA ASP A 77 23.09 6.22 6.22
C ASP A 77 24.20 5.44 5.47
N GLY A 78 24.12 5.37 4.12
CA GLY A 78 25.10 4.67 3.28
C GLY A 78 24.98 3.14 3.31
N SER A 79 24.01 2.57 4.03
CA SER A 79 23.82 1.11 4.07
C SER A 79 23.35 0.54 2.73
N LEU A 80 22.73 1.35 1.90
CA LEU A 80 22.33 0.95 0.55
C LEU A 80 23.54 0.52 -0.30
N ASP A 81 24.69 1.23 -0.21
CA ASP A 81 25.91 0.89 -0.93
C ASP A 81 26.47 -0.48 -0.49
N LEU A 82 26.39 -0.79 0.79
CA LEU A 82 26.77 -2.10 1.30
C LEU A 82 25.83 -3.21 0.80
N LEU A 83 24.55 -2.90 0.65
CA LEU A 83 23.56 -3.83 0.10
C LEU A 83 23.79 -4.09 -1.40
N TYR A 84 24.30 -3.10 -2.16
CA TYR A 84 24.72 -3.31 -3.56
C TYR A 84 25.88 -4.30 -3.67
N LEU A 85 26.81 -4.28 -2.74
CA LEU A 85 27.98 -5.16 -2.71
C LEU A 85 27.65 -6.55 -2.12
N SER A 86 26.47 -6.73 -1.56
CA SER A 86 26.07 -8.00 -0.95
C SER A 86 25.81 -9.07 -2.04
N PRO A 87 26.04 -10.37 -1.73
CA PRO A 87 25.72 -11.45 -2.66
C PRO A 87 24.22 -11.63 -2.88
N VAL A 88 23.38 -10.88 -2.19
CA VAL A 88 21.92 -10.91 -2.30
C VAL A 88 21.53 -9.92 -3.40
N GLY A 89 20.97 -10.41 -4.49
CA GLY A 89 20.59 -9.56 -5.64
C GLY A 89 19.57 -8.47 -5.26
N LEU A 90 19.67 -7.32 -5.92
CA LEU A 90 18.81 -6.15 -5.69
C LEU A 90 17.28 -6.45 -5.80
N GLY A 91 16.89 -7.41 -6.66
CA GLY A 91 15.50 -7.85 -6.73
C GLY A 91 15.02 -8.52 -5.45
N THR A 92 15.88 -9.27 -4.79
CA THR A 92 15.57 -9.88 -3.48
C THR A 92 15.47 -8.82 -2.39
N LEU A 93 16.35 -7.81 -2.42
CA LEU A 93 16.28 -6.65 -1.53
C LEU A 93 14.97 -5.89 -1.73
N ALA A 94 14.61 -5.58 -2.99
CA ALA A 94 13.38 -4.88 -3.34
C ALA A 94 12.13 -5.62 -2.83
N LEU A 95 12.10 -6.96 -3.04
CA LEU A 95 11.02 -7.79 -2.52
C LEU A 95 10.98 -7.79 -0.98
N ALA A 96 12.13 -7.90 -0.32
CA ALA A 96 12.20 -7.88 1.14
C ALA A 96 11.66 -6.57 1.72
N LYS A 97 12.02 -5.42 1.12
CA LYS A 97 11.52 -4.10 1.52
C LYS A 97 10.03 -3.94 1.26
N ALA A 98 9.54 -4.39 0.10
CA ALA A 98 8.11 -4.34 -0.22
C ALA A 98 7.27 -5.20 0.75
N VAL A 99 7.75 -6.39 1.11
CA VAL A 99 7.10 -7.26 2.10
C VAL A 99 7.14 -6.63 3.49
N ALA A 100 8.27 -6.08 3.91
CA ALA A 100 8.39 -5.40 5.21
C ALA A 100 7.45 -4.19 5.28
N HIS A 101 7.41 -3.35 4.23
CA HIS A 101 6.49 -2.22 4.13
C HIS A 101 5.02 -2.68 4.20
N TRP A 102 4.67 -3.75 3.48
CA TRP A 102 3.31 -4.28 3.54
C TRP A 102 2.95 -4.78 4.94
N LEU A 103 3.85 -5.48 5.62
CA LEU A 103 3.61 -5.97 6.98
C LEU A 103 3.49 -4.86 8.01
N THR A 104 4.24 -3.77 7.86
CA THR A 104 4.25 -2.66 8.82
C THR A 104 3.21 -1.59 8.53
N THR A 105 2.84 -1.38 7.26
CA THR A 105 1.85 -0.38 6.86
C THR A 105 0.59 -1.04 6.31
N GLY A 106 0.70 -1.88 5.28
CA GLY A 106 -0.46 -2.47 4.60
C GLY A 106 -1.35 -3.32 5.51
N VAL A 107 -0.75 -4.15 6.38
CA VAL A 107 -1.50 -4.96 7.35
C VAL A 107 -2.21 -4.09 8.39
N LEU A 108 -1.60 -3.00 8.83
CA LEU A 108 -2.25 -2.07 9.76
C LEU A 108 -3.43 -1.34 9.11
N LEU A 109 -3.30 -0.92 7.85
CA LEU A 109 -4.41 -0.37 7.06
C LEU A 109 -5.54 -1.39 6.90
N LEU A 110 -5.19 -2.66 6.61
CA LEU A 110 -6.13 -3.77 6.48
C LEU A 110 -6.92 -4.01 7.79
N ILE A 111 -6.27 -3.89 8.96
CA ILE A 111 -6.91 -4.03 10.27
C ILE A 111 -7.80 -2.82 10.59
N ALA A 112 -7.37 -1.61 10.24
CA ALA A 112 -8.12 -0.39 10.52
C ALA A 112 -9.34 -0.20 9.59
N ALA A 113 -9.29 -0.72 8.35
CA ALA A 113 -10.33 -0.53 7.36
C ALA A 113 -11.72 -1.07 7.77
N PRO A 114 -11.89 -2.25 8.38
CA PRO A 114 -13.18 -2.71 8.89
C PRO A 114 -13.76 -1.81 9.98
N ILE A 115 -12.91 -1.23 10.82
CA ILE A 115 -13.36 -0.29 11.89
C ILE A 115 -13.91 0.97 11.23
N LEU A 116 -13.24 1.50 10.20
CA LEU A 116 -13.71 2.64 9.45
C LEU A 116 -14.98 2.31 8.64
N ALA A 117 -15.11 1.09 8.12
CA ALA A 117 -16.31 0.64 7.44
C ALA A 117 -17.56 0.68 8.35
N LEU A 118 -17.42 0.40 9.66
CA LEU A 118 -18.48 0.60 10.63
C LEU A 118 -18.90 2.08 10.75
N LEU A 119 -17.93 2.99 10.75
CA LEU A 119 -18.21 4.44 10.79
C LEU A 119 -19.03 4.91 9.58
N TYR A 120 -18.79 4.30 8.41
CA TYR A 120 -19.52 4.59 7.18
C TYR A 120 -20.84 3.82 7.04
N ASN A 121 -21.26 3.06 8.07
CA ASN A 121 -22.43 2.17 8.02
C ASN A 121 -22.40 1.20 6.82
N VAL A 122 -21.22 0.72 6.42
CA VAL A 122 -21.08 -0.28 5.37
C VAL A 122 -21.82 -1.55 5.78
N PRO A 123 -22.70 -2.11 4.93
CA PRO A 123 -23.47 -3.30 5.30
C PRO A 123 -22.58 -4.52 5.54
N ALA A 124 -23.00 -5.41 6.43
CA ALA A 124 -22.23 -6.58 6.85
C ALA A 124 -21.83 -7.52 5.69
N ASN A 125 -22.67 -7.63 4.66
CA ASN A 125 -22.39 -8.42 3.46
C ASN A 125 -21.20 -7.89 2.63
N ALA A 126 -20.80 -6.61 2.80
CA ALA A 126 -19.69 -6.01 2.07
C ALA A 126 -18.34 -6.10 2.84
N PHE A 127 -18.33 -6.50 4.10
CA PHE A 127 -17.07 -6.63 4.88
C PHE A 127 -16.12 -7.67 4.28
N GLY A 128 -16.65 -8.79 3.79
CA GLY A 128 -15.84 -9.80 3.11
C GLY A 128 -15.15 -9.26 1.86
N ALA A 129 -15.87 -8.44 1.07
CA ALA A 129 -15.32 -7.78 -0.12
C ALA A 129 -14.27 -6.74 0.24
N LEU A 130 -14.50 -5.94 1.30
CA LEU A 130 -13.53 -4.98 1.83
C LEU A 130 -12.22 -5.67 2.21
N VAL A 131 -12.29 -6.68 3.08
CA VAL A 131 -11.09 -7.38 3.56
C VAL A 131 -10.37 -8.09 2.41
N ALA A 132 -11.10 -8.80 1.54
CA ALA A 132 -10.50 -9.52 0.41
C ALA A 132 -9.84 -8.57 -0.60
N SER A 133 -10.52 -7.47 -0.95
CA SER A 133 -9.95 -6.50 -1.88
C SER A 133 -8.71 -5.80 -1.29
N MET A 134 -8.72 -5.43 -0.02
CA MET A 134 -7.56 -4.83 0.64
C MET A 134 -6.41 -5.82 0.82
N LEU A 135 -6.70 -7.09 1.13
CA LEU A 135 -5.68 -8.13 1.24
C LEU A 135 -4.94 -8.37 -0.09
N LEU A 136 -5.64 -8.27 -1.22
CA LEU A 136 -5.03 -8.37 -2.55
C LEU A 136 -4.38 -7.06 -3.00
N GLY A 137 -5.00 -5.92 -2.69
CA GLY A 137 -4.58 -4.64 -3.23
C GLY A 137 -3.45 -3.97 -2.45
N THR A 138 -3.42 -4.06 -1.11
CA THR A 138 -2.37 -3.40 -0.32
C THR A 138 -0.95 -3.94 -0.59
N PRO A 139 -0.73 -5.24 -0.87
CA PRO A 139 0.58 -5.71 -1.32
C PRO A 139 0.98 -5.12 -2.68
N ILE A 140 0.01 -4.91 -3.59
CA ILE A 140 0.27 -4.26 -4.89
C ILE A 140 0.79 -2.84 -4.66
N LEU A 141 0.17 -2.09 -3.73
CA LEU A 141 0.62 -0.74 -3.38
C LEU A 141 2.08 -0.75 -2.91
N SER A 142 2.46 -1.72 -2.07
CA SER A 142 3.84 -1.83 -1.57
C SER A 142 4.84 -2.21 -2.68
N LEU A 143 4.47 -3.14 -3.55
CA LEU A 143 5.32 -3.61 -4.64
C LEU A 143 5.54 -2.54 -5.72
N VAL A 144 4.45 -1.97 -6.23
CA VAL A 144 4.48 -0.94 -7.28
C VAL A 144 5.05 0.36 -6.70
N GLY A 145 4.68 0.70 -5.45
CA GLY A 145 5.22 1.85 -4.74
C GLY A 145 6.73 1.80 -4.56
N GLY A 146 7.29 0.61 -4.33
CA GLY A 146 8.72 0.39 -4.27
C GLY A 146 9.47 0.80 -5.54
N ILE A 147 8.85 0.63 -6.73
CA ILE A 147 9.42 1.11 -8.00
C ILE A 147 9.55 2.64 -7.96
N GLY A 148 8.47 3.32 -7.56
CA GLY A 148 8.46 4.79 -7.48
C GLY A 148 9.44 5.32 -6.43
N ALA A 149 9.50 4.69 -5.27
CA ALA A 149 10.44 5.07 -4.20
C ALA A 149 11.90 4.93 -4.67
N ALA A 150 12.23 3.88 -5.45
CA ALA A 150 13.56 3.72 -6.03
C ALA A 150 13.88 4.76 -7.11
N LEU A 151 12.91 5.06 -8.00
CA LEU A 151 13.09 6.05 -9.07
C LEU A 151 13.23 7.50 -8.56
N THR A 152 12.68 7.79 -7.40
CA THR A 152 12.71 9.15 -6.82
C THR A 152 13.77 9.31 -5.74
N LEU A 153 14.59 8.28 -5.52
CA LEU A 153 15.67 8.28 -4.55
C LEU A 153 16.68 9.39 -4.86
N GLY A 154 17.05 10.19 -3.87
CA GLY A 154 17.95 11.32 -4.03
C GLY A 154 17.36 12.57 -4.70
N ALA A 155 16.10 12.54 -5.15
CA ALA A 155 15.46 13.70 -5.73
C ALA A 155 15.10 14.75 -4.67
N ARG A 156 15.35 16.05 -4.96
CA ARG A 156 15.06 17.16 -4.04
C ARG A 156 13.57 17.26 -3.60
N ARG A 157 12.63 16.68 -4.38
CA ARG A 157 11.19 16.66 -4.12
C ARG A 157 10.64 15.26 -4.34
N GLY A 158 11.29 14.26 -3.74
CA GLY A 158 11.00 12.84 -3.96
C GLY A 158 9.52 12.50 -3.78
N GLY A 159 8.86 12.97 -2.72
CA GLY A 159 7.45 12.66 -2.45
C GLY A 159 6.48 13.17 -3.52
N VAL A 160 6.71 14.37 -4.07
CA VAL A 160 5.86 14.90 -5.16
C VAL A 160 6.06 14.10 -6.45
N LEU A 161 7.30 13.76 -6.77
CA LEU A 161 7.63 12.94 -7.95
C LEU A 161 7.09 11.53 -7.79
N LEU A 162 7.21 10.94 -6.60
CA LEU A 162 6.64 9.64 -6.26
C LEU A 162 5.12 9.65 -6.53
N ALA A 163 4.41 10.67 -6.01
CA ALA A 163 2.97 10.78 -6.19
C ALA A 163 2.59 10.86 -7.66
N LEU A 164 3.22 11.74 -8.43
CA LEU A 164 2.94 11.90 -9.86
C LEU A 164 3.18 10.63 -10.68
N LEU A 165 4.20 9.85 -10.30
CA LEU A 165 4.57 8.63 -11.02
C LEU A 165 3.68 7.44 -10.65
N ILE A 166 3.33 7.31 -9.37
CA ILE A 166 2.68 6.11 -8.85
C ILE A 166 1.15 6.21 -8.83
N LEU A 167 0.58 7.42 -8.64
CA LEU A 167 -0.88 7.57 -8.61
C LEU A 167 -1.57 6.98 -9.84
N PRO A 168 -1.12 7.24 -11.09
CA PRO A 168 -1.75 6.63 -12.25
C PRO A 168 -1.73 5.09 -12.24
N LEU A 169 -0.65 4.49 -11.70
CA LEU A 169 -0.51 3.03 -11.60
C LEU A 169 -1.41 2.44 -10.50
N TYR A 170 -1.81 3.24 -9.53
CA TYR A 170 -2.71 2.83 -8.45
C TYR A 170 -4.19 2.93 -8.82
N ILE A 171 -4.55 3.73 -9.85
CA ILE A 171 -5.95 3.90 -10.28
C ILE A 171 -6.64 2.55 -10.55
N PRO A 172 -6.06 1.58 -11.28
CA PRO A 172 -6.71 0.29 -11.48
C PRO A 172 -6.98 -0.46 -10.16
N VAL A 173 -6.02 -0.43 -9.23
CA VAL A 173 -6.19 -1.09 -7.92
C VAL A 173 -7.33 -0.45 -7.15
N LEU A 174 -7.41 0.88 -7.16
CA LEU A 174 -8.50 1.65 -6.55
C LEU A 174 -9.85 1.28 -7.16
N ILE A 175 -9.96 1.29 -8.49
CA ILE A 175 -11.22 1.01 -9.20
C ILE A 175 -11.76 -0.38 -8.86
N PHE A 176 -10.90 -1.40 -8.93
CA PHE A 176 -11.32 -2.78 -8.67
C PHE A 176 -11.50 -3.05 -7.16
N GLY A 177 -10.70 -2.40 -6.31
CA GLY A 177 -10.83 -2.51 -4.87
C GLY A 177 -12.12 -1.90 -4.34
N ALA A 178 -12.41 -0.66 -4.67
CA ALA A 178 -13.66 0.02 -4.32
C ALA A 178 -14.86 -0.64 -5.02
N GLY A 179 -14.71 -1.02 -6.30
CA GLY A 179 -15.75 -1.69 -7.07
C GLY A 179 -16.17 -3.06 -6.52
N ALA A 180 -15.27 -3.77 -5.82
CA ALA A 180 -15.63 -5.01 -5.13
C ALA A 180 -16.57 -4.74 -3.95
N ILE A 181 -16.33 -3.67 -3.19
CA ILE A 181 -17.16 -3.26 -2.06
C ILE A 181 -18.54 -2.82 -2.57
N ASP A 182 -18.55 -1.94 -3.58
CA ASP A 182 -19.80 -1.49 -4.23
C ASP A 182 -20.62 -2.66 -4.80
N GLY A 183 -19.95 -3.62 -5.44
CA GLY A 183 -20.57 -4.84 -5.94
C GLY A 183 -21.26 -5.62 -4.83
N ALA A 184 -20.57 -5.80 -3.69
CA ALA A 184 -21.14 -6.51 -2.54
C ALA A 184 -22.31 -5.79 -1.91
N ILE A 185 -22.25 -4.46 -1.78
CA ILE A 185 -23.37 -3.63 -1.29
C ILE A 185 -24.60 -3.80 -2.20
N ALA A 186 -24.38 -3.81 -3.52
CA ALA A 186 -25.44 -3.96 -4.52
C ALA A 186 -25.88 -5.42 -4.74
N GLY A 187 -25.36 -6.41 -3.99
CA GLY A 187 -25.66 -7.83 -4.16
C GLY A 187 -25.17 -8.43 -5.48
N ARG A 188 -24.17 -7.80 -6.12
CA ARG A 188 -23.56 -8.27 -7.38
C ARG A 188 -22.37 -9.19 -7.11
N PRO A 189 -22.03 -10.12 -8.03
CA PRO A 189 -20.84 -10.94 -7.93
C PRO A 189 -19.56 -10.07 -7.87
N ILE A 190 -18.70 -10.32 -6.89
CA ILE A 190 -17.43 -9.60 -6.68
C ILE A 190 -16.23 -10.36 -7.24
N ALA A 191 -16.42 -11.60 -7.68
CA ALA A 191 -15.35 -12.44 -8.19
C ALA A 191 -14.55 -11.80 -9.34
N PRO A 192 -15.16 -11.12 -10.32
CA PRO A 192 -14.41 -10.47 -11.41
C PRO A 192 -13.40 -9.42 -10.87
N GLN A 193 -13.82 -8.56 -9.94
CA GLN A 193 -12.97 -7.54 -9.36
C GLN A 193 -11.79 -8.15 -8.58
N LEU A 194 -12.05 -9.19 -7.77
CA LEU A 194 -11.02 -9.89 -7.02
C LEU A 194 -10.05 -10.67 -7.94
N MET A 195 -10.54 -11.25 -9.04
CA MET A 195 -9.70 -11.91 -10.03
C MET A 195 -8.74 -10.94 -10.71
N VAL A 196 -9.22 -9.74 -11.06
CA VAL A 196 -8.37 -8.69 -11.66
C VAL A 196 -7.33 -8.21 -10.63
N LEU A 197 -7.70 -7.97 -9.38
CA LEU A 197 -6.74 -7.63 -8.31
C LEU A 197 -5.73 -8.75 -8.10
N GLY A 198 -6.16 -10.01 -8.11
CA GLY A 198 -5.27 -11.17 -8.04
C GLY A 198 -4.28 -11.22 -9.21
N GLY A 199 -4.75 -10.95 -10.43
CA GLY A 199 -3.90 -10.83 -11.62
C GLY A 199 -2.87 -9.69 -11.51
N PHE A 200 -3.28 -8.52 -11.02
CA PHE A 200 -2.36 -7.42 -10.74
C PHE A 200 -1.34 -7.76 -9.65
N LEU A 201 -1.75 -8.46 -8.60
CA LEU A 201 -0.83 -8.92 -7.57
C LEU A 201 0.23 -9.88 -8.12
N LEU A 202 -0.18 -10.85 -8.92
CA LEU A 202 0.75 -11.78 -9.56
C LEU A 202 1.71 -11.07 -10.51
N ALA A 203 1.20 -10.14 -11.32
CA ALA A 203 2.03 -9.31 -12.19
C ALA A 203 3.01 -8.43 -11.40
N ALA A 204 2.55 -7.81 -10.31
CA ALA A 204 3.40 -6.99 -9.44
C ALA A 204 4.48 -7.84 -8.75
N LEU A 205 4.16 -9.03 -8.26
CA LEU A 205 5.14 -9.96 -7.67
C LEU A 205 6.22 -10.39 -8.66
N ALA A 206 5.85 -10.59 -9.92
CA ALA A 206 6.80 -10.97 -10.96
C ALA A 206 7.66 -9.81 -11.46
N LEU A 207 7.08 -8.63 -11.65
CA LEU A 207 7.73 -7.51 -12.35
C LEU A 207 8.32 -6.47 -11.40
N ALA A 208 7.67 -6.15 -10.27
CA ALA A 208 8.10 -5.05 -9.42
C ALA A 208 9.48 -5.25 -8.80
N PRO A 209 9.88 -6.43 -8.31
CA PRO A 209 11.23 -6.61 -7.77
C PRO A 209 12.33 -6.36 -8.81
N TRP A 210 12.08 -6.76 -10.05
CA TRP A 210 13.01 -6.53 -11.16
C TRP A 210 13.05 -5.06 -11.57
N ALA A 211 11.89 -4.42 -11.71
CA ALA A 211 11.79 -3.00 -12.06
C ALA A 211 12.42 -2.10 -10.98
N THR A 212 12.16 -2.40 -9.69
CA THR A 212 12.79 -1.70 -8.57
C THR A 212 14.31 -1.88 -8.57
N ALA A 213 14.80 -3.11 -8.82
CA ALA A 213 16.22 -3.37 -8.93
C ALA A 213 16.89 -2.62 -10.10
N ALA A 214 16.18 -2.46 -11.22
CA ALA A 214 16.65 -1.67 -12.36
C ALA A 214 16.68 -0.16 -12.01
N ALA A 215 15.68 0.35 -11.32
CA ALA A 215 15.60 1.74 -10.87
C ALA A 215 16.72 2.10 -9.87
N LEU A 216 17.05 1.19 -8.97
CA LEU A 216 18.14 1.40 -7.99
C LEU A 216 19.54 1.44 -8.63
N ARG A 217 19.73 0.99 -9.87
CA ARG A 217 21.04 0.98 -10.56
C ARG A 217 21.37 2.30 -11.28
N GLN A 218 20.46 3.26 -11.29
CA GLN A 218 20.64 4.57 -11.92
C GLN A 218 21.35 5.54 -10.96
#